data_508e687b9a27f62d44e17c927fdcc6f8
#
_entry.id   508e687b9a27f62d44e17c927fdcc6f8
#
_cell.length_a   1.000
_cell.length_b   1.000
_cell.length_c   1.000
_cell.angle_alpha   90.00
_cell.angle_beta   90.00
_cell.angle_gamma   90.00
#
_symmetry.space_group_name_H-M   'P 1'
#
loop_
_entity.id
_entity.type
_entity.pdbx_description
1 polymer ?
#
loop_
_entity_poly.entity_id
_entity_poly.type
_entity_poly.pdbx_seq_one_letter_code
_entity_poly.pdbx_strand_id
1 'polypeptide(L)'
;MAIVVGKTELILICLVAVALLALVARKIRVPYPILLTCGGVLLALVPGLPAIQLEPQLVFNLFLPPLLYPAAVFTSWRDFRMNLRPILTLAIVLVLLTMTATAYVFHGSTGLPLAVAFVFGAIISPPDAVAALSVTQSLRVPRRIIVILEGESLVNDATAFISFRFAVAAVMTGAFR
;
A
#
# COMPACT_ATOMS: atom_id res chain seq x y z
N MET A 1 17.41 -23.64 -24.88
CA MET A 1 16.66 -24.58 -24.03
C MET A 1 15.92 -23.73 -23.01
N ALA A 2 14.65 -23.34 -23.27
CA ALA A 2 13.85 -22.54 -22.38
C ALA A 2 13.39 -23.47 -21.25
N ILE A 3 13.81 -23.19 -20.02
CA ILE A 3 13.32 -23.89 -18.84
C ILE A 3 11.87 -23.43 -18.66
N VAL A 4 10.92 -24.31 -18.97
CA VAL A 4 9.50 -24.09 -18.69
C VAL A 4 9.33 -24.32 -17.19
N VAL A 5 9.49 -23.26 -16.43
CA VAL A 5 9.29 -23.29 -14.96
C VAL A 5 7.78 -23.44 -14.71
N GLY A 6 7.40 -24.52 -14.04
CA GLY A 6 6.02 -24.74 -13.63
C GLY A 6 5.56 -23.70 -12.59
N LYS A 7 4.24 -23.44 -12.51
CA LYS A 7 3.69 -22.46 -11.54
C LYS A 7 4.15 -22.74 -10.09
N THR A 8 4.22 -24.02 -9.71
CA THR A 8 4.65 -24.44 -8.36
C THR A 8 6.14 -24.18 -8.13
N GLU A 9 6.98 -24.46 -9.12
CA GLU A 9 8.42 -24.20 -9.05
C GLU A 9 8.70 -22.70 -8.95
N LEU A 10 7.96 -21.89 -9.70
CA LEU A 10 8.07 -20.43 -9.63
C LEU A 10 7.70 -19.89 -8.24
N ILE A 11 6.62 -20.39 -7.63
CA ILE A 11 6.24 -20.00 -6.26
C ILE A 11 7.34 -20.38 -5.27
N LEU A 12 7.90 -21.58 -5.38
CA LEU A 12 9.02 -22.02 -4.52
C LEU A 12 10.25 -21.14 -4.69
N ILE A 13 10.61 -20.80 -5.92
CA ILE A 13 11.73 -19.88 -6.22
C ILE A 13 11.48 -18.51 -5.60
N CYS A 14 10.27 -17.96 -5.76
CA CYS A 14 9.91 -16.68 -5.15
C CYS A 14 9.98 -16.74 -3.62
N LEU A 15 9.50 -17.80 -2.98
CA LEU A 15 9.57 -17.95 -1.53
C LEU A 15 11.02 -18.03 -1.02
N VAL A 16 11.87 -18.78 -1.71
CA VAL A 16 13.31 -18.86 -1.40
C VAL A 16 13.97 -17.49 -1.58
N ALA A 17 13.67 -16.79 -2.68
CA ALA A 17 14.19 -15.45 -2.94
C ALA A 17 13.78 -14.45 -1.83
N VAL A 18 12.51 -14.46 -1.42
CA VAL A 18 11.99 -13.65 -0.32
C VAL A 18 12.72 -13.96 0.98
N ALA A 19 12.91 -15.24 1.32
CA ALA A 19 13.61 -15.65 2.53
C ALA A 19 15.09 -15.19 2.53
N LEU A 20 15.78 -15.34 1.40
CA LEU A 20 17.17 -14.89 1.26
C LEU A 20 17.29 -13.36 1.34
N LEU A 21 16.40 -12.63 0.66
CA LEU A 21 16.37 -11.17 0.71
C LEU A 21 16.06 -10.66 2.13
N ALA A 22 15.17 -11.32 2.87
CA ALA A 22 14.88 -10.98 4.25
C ALA A 22 16.10 -11.20 5.16
N LEU A 23 16.87 -12.27 4.97
CA LEU A 23 18.13 -12.52 5.68
C LEU A 23 19.19 -11.46 5.36
N VAL A 24 19.33 -11.11 4.10
CA VAL A 24 20.25 -10.05 3.64
C VAL A 24 19.86 -8.70 4.25
N ALA A 25 18.57 -8.34 4.21
CA ALA A 25 18.04 -7.11 4.79
C ALA A 25 18.44 -6.96 6.27
N ARG A 26 18.30 -8.05 7.05
CA ARG A 26 18.74 -8.07 8.47
C ARG A 26 20.23 -7.83 8.61
N LYS A 27 21.05 -8.41 7.74
CA LYS A 27 22.51 -8.29 7.79
C LYS A 27 22.99 -6.88 7.47
N ILE A 28 22.38 -6.23 6.47
CA ILE A 28 22.76 -4.87 6.00
C ILE A 28 21.99 -3.76 6.73
N ARG A 29 21.09 -4.13 7.68
CA ARG A 29 20.27 -3.20 8.47
C ARG A 29 19.37 -2.28 7.60
N VAL A 30 18.93 -2.77 6.45
CA VAL A 30 17.95 -2.09 5.59
C VAL A 30 16.56 -2.65 5.90
N PRO A 31 15.51 -1.80 5.96
CA PRO A 31 14.14 -2.29 6.12
C PRO A 31 13.79 -3.32 5.03
N TYR A 32 13.34 -4.50 5.46
CA TYR A 32 13.06 -5.62 4.55
C TYR A 32 12.06 -5.29 3.42
N PRO A 33 11.01 -4.42 3.61
CA PRO A 33 10.09 -4.11 2.53
C PRO A 33 10.78 -3.43 1.35
N ILE A 34 11.74 -2.54 1.61
CA ILE A 34 12.52 -1.85 0.57
C ILE A 34 13.30 -2.85 -0.27
N LEU A 35 14.03 -3.76 0.41
CA LEU A 35 14.84 -4.75 -0.28
C LEU A 35 14.00 -5.76 -1.07
N LEU A 36 12.85 -6.16 -0.51
CA LEU A 36 11.92 -7.05 -1.20
C LEU A 36 11.30 -6.40 -2.44
N THR A 37 10.93 -5.12 -2.35
CA THR A 37 10.40 -4.37 -3.50
C THR A 37 11.45 -4.25 -4.61
N CYS A 38 12.67 -3.83 -4.27
CA CYS A 38 13.76 -3.76 -5.24
C CYS A 38 14.08 -5.12 -5.86
N GLY A 39 14.14 -6.18 -5.02
CA GLY A 39 14.35 -7.55 -5.49
C GLY A 39 13.24 -8.05 -6.40
N GLY A 40 11.99 -7.72 -6.09
CA GLY A 40 10.83 -8.04 -6.93
C GLY A 40 10.87 -7.35 -8.29
N VAL A 41 11.25 -6.07 -8.33
CA VAL A 41 11.45 -5.33 -9.58
C VAL A 41 12.56 -5.96 -10.43
N LEU A 42 13.71 -6.28 -9.81
CA LEU A 42 14.81 -6.95 -10.52
C LEU A 42 14.39 -8.32 -11.06
N LEU A 43 13.63 -9.08 -10.27
CA LEU A 43 13.11 -10.38 -10.71
C LEU A 43 12.14 -10.23 -11.91
N ALA A 44 11.29 -9.20 -11.89
CA ALA A 44 10.36 -8.93 -12.98
C ALA A 44 11.04 -8.56 -14.32
N LEU A 45 12.28 -8.07 -14.26
CA LEU A 45 13.07 -7.76 -15.47
C LEU A 45 13.74 -8.98 -16.09
N VAL A 46 13.70 -10.15 -15.44
CA VAL A 46 14.30 -11.38 -15.98
C VAL A 46 13.43 -11.91 -17.12
N PRO A 47 13.95 -11.99 -18.36
CA PRO A 47 13.19 -12.48 -19.49
C PRO A 47 12.90 -13.99 -19.34
N GLY A 48 11.67 -14.40 -19.68
CA GLY A 48 11.26 -15.80 -19.64
C GLY A 48 10.54 -16.23 -18.35
N LEU A 49 10.36 -15.34 -17.38
CA LEU A 49 9.48 -15.62 -16.23
C LEU A 49 8.00 -15.52 -16.66
N PRO A 50 7.17 -16.51 -16.30
CA PRO A 50 5.75 -16.45 -16.60
C PRO A 50 5.09 -15.30 -15.83
N ALA A 51 4.20 -14.56 -16.49
CA ALA A 51 3.41 -13.51 -15.84
C ALA A 51 2.48 -14.15 -14.79
N ILE A 52 2.68 -13.80 -13.52
CA ILE A 52 1.79 -14.23 -12.44
C ILE A 52 0.64 -13.22 -12.38
N GLN A 53 -0.54 -13.64 -12.79
CA GLN A 53 -1.75 -12.88 -12.58
C GLN A 53 -2.29 -13.20 -11.19
N LEU A 54 -2.24 -12.22 -10.30
CA LEU A 54 -2.88 -12.32 -8.99
C LEU A 54 -4.37 -12.05 -9.16
N GLU A 55 -5.17 -13.06 -8.86
CA GLU A 55 -6.61 -12.92 -8.86
C GLU A 55 -7.04 -11.97 -7.73
N PRO A 56 -7.80 -10.89 -8.03
CA PRO A 56 -8.17 -9.89 -7.01
C PRO A 56 -8.85 -10.50 -5.78
N GLN A 57 -9.70 -11.51 -5.98
CA GLN A 57 -10.36 -12.24 -4.92
C GLN A 57 -9.39 -12.91 -3.95
N LEU A 58 -8.32 -13.48 -4.48
CA LEU A 58 -7.27 -14.14 -3.68
C LEU A 58 -6.49 -13.13 -2.85
N VAL A 59 -6.20 -11.95 -3.41
CA VAL A 59 -5.54 -10.86 -2.69
C VAL A 59 -6.43 -10.38 -1.54
N PHE A 60 -7.71 -10.12 -1.78
CA PHE A 60 -8.64 -9.67 -0.74
C PHE A 60 -8.87 -10.70 0.36
N ASN A 61 -9.00 -11.98 0.02
CA ASN A 61 -9.36 -13.00 1.01
C ASN A 61 -8.16 -13.57 1.77
N LEU A 62 -6.99 -13.61 1.14
CA LEU A 62 -5.81 -14.25 1.72
C LEU A 62 -4.81 -13.25 2.30
N PHE A 63 -4.55 -12.13 1.63
CA PHE A 63 -3.51 -11.19 2.04
C PHE A 63 -4.04 -10.07 2.94
N LEU A 64 -5.24 -9.55 2.67
CA LEU A 64 -5.77 -8.41 3.42
C LEU A 64 -6.03 -8.73 4.91
N PRO A 65 -6.67 -9.86 5.28
CA PRO A 65 -6.94 -10.15 6.68
C PRO A 65 -5.67 -10.29 7.55
N PRO A 66 -4.62 -11.01 7.14
CA PRO A 66 -3.39 -11.08 7.93
C PRO A 66 -2.65 -9.75 8.05
N LEU A 67 -2.79 -8.84 7.08
CA LEU A 67 -2.20 -7.50 7.15
C LEU A 67 -2.96 -6.57 8.10
N LEU A 68 -4.29 -6.60 8.05
CA LEU A 68 -5.13 -5.73 8.88
C LEU A 68 -5.27 -6.23 10.32
N TYR A 69 -5.26 -7.55 10.54
CA TYR A 69 -5.47 -8.16 11.85
C TYR A 69 -4.47 -7.66 12.92
N PRO A 70 -3.16 -7.66 12.70
CA PRO A 70 -2.20 -7.14 13.66
C PRO A 70 -2.44 -5.66 13.99
N ALA A 71 -2.69 -4.85 12.98
CA ALA A 71 -2.98 -3.42 13.17
C ALA A 71 -4.24 -3.22 14.03
N ALA A 72 -5.29 -3.99 13.79
CA ALA A 72 -6.54 -3.88 14.54
C ALA A 72 -6.43 -4.41 15.99
N VAL A 73 -5.70 -5.52 16.21
CA VAL A 73 -5.63 -6.18 17.54
C VAL A 73 -4.58 -5.56 18.45
N PHE A 74 -3.43 -5.14 17.91
CA PHE A 74 -2.34 -4.60 18.72
C PHE A 74 -2.44 -3.08 18.94
N THR A 75 -3.30 -2.38 18.20
CA THR A 75 -3.55 -0.95 18.43
C THR A 75 -4.31 -0.77 19.75
N SER A 76 -3.69 -0.07 20.70
CA SER A 76 -4.32 0.28 21.97
C SER A 76 -5.47 1.24 21.73
N TRP A 77 -6.72 0.82 21.98
CA TRP A 77 -7.91 1.66 21.84
C TRP A 77 -7.82 2.96 22.65
N ARG A 78 -7.22 2.88 23.85
CA ARG A 78 -7.02 4.06 24.71
C ARG A 78 -6.07 5.07 24.05
N ASP A 79 -4.94 4.61 23.53
CA ASP A 79 -3.94 5.46 22.90
C ASP A 79 -4.48 6.03 21.58
N PHE A 80 -5.22 5.23 20.80
CA PHE A 80 -5.91 5.66 19.60
C PHE A 80 -6.90 6.79 19.90
N ARG A 81 -7.77 6.61 20.92
CA ARG A 81 -8.78 7.61 21.29
C ARG A 81 -8.14 8.93 21.80
N MET A 82 -7.05 8.85 22.53
CA MET A 82 -6.31 10.05 22.98
C MET A 82 -5.68 10.83 21.82
N ASN A 83 -5.38 10.17 20.70
CA ASN A 83 -4.77 10.78 19.51
C ASN A 83 -5.75 10.85 18.33
N LEU A 84 -7.06 10.74 18.57
CA LEU A 84 -8.08 10.69 17.53
C LEU A 84 -8.04 11.91 16.59
N ARG A 85 -7.84 13.11 17.13
CA ARG A 85 -7.78 14.34 16.30
C ARG A 85 -6.66 14.30 15.26
N PRO A 86 -5.38 14.11 15.61
CA PRO A 86 -4.32 14.02 14.60
C PRO A 86 -4.51 12.82 13.66
N ILE A 87 -4.97 11.68 14.17
CA ILE A 87 -5.25 10.50 13.35
C ILE A 87 -6.29 10.84 12.27
N LEU A 88 -7.45 11.34 12.64
CA LEU A 88 -8.50 11.67 11.68
C LEU A 88 -8.10 12.80 10.73
N THR A 89 -7.34 13.79 11.21
CA THR A 89 -6.86 14.87 10.34
C THR A 89 -5.92 14.32 9.26
N LEU A 90 -4.99 13.47 9.61
CA LEU A 90 -4.08 12.86 8.64
C LEU A 90 -4.82 11.87 7.74
N ALA A 91 -5.59 10.97 8.30
CA ALA A 91 -6.26 9.91 7.55
C ALA A 91 -7.38 10.40 6.62
N ILE A 92 -7.99 11.54 6.89
CA ILE A 92 -9.10 12.07 6.08
C ILE A 92 -8.64 13.29 5.29
N VAL A 93 -8.19 14.35 5.99
CA VAL A 93 -7.91 15.63 5.33
C VAL A 93 -6.70 15.52 4.42
N LEU A 94 -5.61 14.88 4.88
CA LEU A 94 -4.41 14.71 4.06
C LEU A 94 -4.70 13.82 2.86
N VAL A 95 -5.41 12.71 3.04
CA VAL A 95 -5.79 11.79 1.93
C VAL A 95 -6.63 12.52 0.89
N LEU A 96 -7.66 13.26 1.30
CA LEU A 96 -8.50 14.02 0.36
C LEU A 96 -7.73 15.14 -0.35
N LEU A 97 -6.85 15.84 0.34
CA LEU A 97 -5.99 16.87 -0.26
C LEU A 97 -5.01 16.25 -1.28
N THR A 98 -4.36 15.16 -0.91
CA THR A 98 -3.42 14.45 -1.81
C THR A 98 -4.15 13.89 -3.03
N MET A 99 -5.32 13.26 -2.82
CA MET A 99 -6.19 12.77 -3.89
C MET A 99 -6.56 13.90 -4.86
N THR A 100 -7.02 15.03 -4.32
CA THR A 100 -7.45 16.18 -5.12
C THR A 100 -6.26 16.78 -5.88
N ALA A 101 -5.14 17.04 -5.21
CA ALA A 101 -3.94 17.57 -5.84
C ALA A 101 -3.44 16.64 -6.97
N THR A 102 -3.35 15.34 -6.69
CA THR A 102 -2.94 14.34 -7.68
C THR A 102 -3.91 14.29 -8.86
N ALA A 103 -5.22 14.35 -8.61
CA ALA A 103 -6.23 14.36 -9.67
C ALA A 103 -6.09 15.57 -10.60
N TYR A 104 -5.89 16.76 -10.06
CA TYR A 104 -5.70 17.97 -10.88
C TYR A 104 -4.40 17.93 -11.69
N VAL A 105 -3.30 17.50 -11.09
CA VAL A 105 -2.01 17.32 -11.79
C VAL A 105 -2.13 16.29 -12.91
N PHE A 106 -2.78 15.16 -12.63
CA PHE A 106 -2.96 14.09 -13.61
C PHE A 106 -3.89 14.52 -14.74
N HIS A 107 -5.01 15.19 -14.44
CA HIS A 107 -5.91 15.77 -15.44
C HIS A 107 -5.18 16.77 -16.35
N GLY A 108 -4.42 17.69 -15.74
CA GLY A 108 -3.66 18.71 -16.49
C GLY A 108 -2.54 18.15 -17.36
N SER A 109 -1.93 17.04 -16.98
CA SER A 109 -0.82 16.40 -17.72
C SER A 109 -1.30 15.45 -18.82
N THR A 110 -2.44 14.78 -18.64
CA THR A 110 -2.93 13.74 -19.56
C THR A 110 -4.12 14.17 -20.41
N GLY A 111 -4.85 15.21 -20.00
CA GLY A 111 -6.12 15.62 -20.64
C GLY A 111 -7.28 14.65 -20.41
N LEU A 112 -7.12 13.62 -19.57
CA LEU A 112 -8.19 12.68 -19.26
C LEU A 112 -9.30 13.34 -18.42
N PRO A 113 -10.55 12.85 -18.48
CA PRO A 113 -11.66 13.41 -17.69
C PRO A 113 -11.31 13.48 -16.20
N LEU A 114 -11.78 14.55 -15.53
CA LEU A 114 -11.48 14.79 -14.11
C LEU A 114 -11.93 13.63 -13.22
N ALA A 115 -13.07 13.00 -13.53
CA ALA A 115 -13.54 11.83 -12.79
C ALA A 115 -12.53 10.66 -12.83
N VAL A 116 -11.91 10.40 -13.98
CA VAL A 116 -10.85 9.38 -14.13
C VAL A 116 -9.60 9.78 -13.35
N ALA A 117 -9.26 11.06 -13.38
CA ALA A 117 -8.14 11.58 -12.60
C ALA A 117 -8.35 11.42 -11.08
N PHE A 118 -9.58 11.58 -10.58
CA PHE A 118 -9.92 11.30 -9.18
C PHE A 118 -9.83 9.82 -8.82
N VAL A 119 -10.16 8.89 -9.73
CA VAL A 119 -9.92 7.45 -9.51
C VAL A 119 -8.42 7.19 -9.30
N PHE A 120 -7.58 7.76 -10.16
CA PHE A 120 -6.13 7.65 -10.03
C PHE A 120 -5.62 8.29 -8.73
N GLY A 121 -6.11 9.48 -8.40
CA GLY A 121 -5.79 10.17 -7.16
C GLY A 121 -6.16 9.36 -5.91
N ALA A 122 -7.32 8.69 -5.90
CA ALA A 122 -7.76 7.86 -4.79
C ALA A 122 -6.87 6.62 -4.57
N ILE A 123 -6.32 6.06 -5.65
CA ILE A 123 -5.40 4.90 -5.58
C ILE A 123 -4.06 5.30 -4.96
N ILE A 124 -3.54 6.48 -5.30
CA ILE A 124 -2.19 6.92 -4.89
C ILE A 124 -2.19 7.63 -3.53
N SER A 125 -3.35 8.18 -3.11
CA SER A 125 -3.41 9.07 -1.95
C SER A 125 -3.13 8.44 -0.59
N PRO A 126 -3.47 7.16 -0.27
CA PRO A 126 -3.20 6.62 1.03
C PRO A 126 -1.69 6.35 1.21
N PRO A 127 -1.05 6.92 2.24
CA PRO A 127 0.34 6.61 2.53
C PRO A 127 0.48 5.20 3.12
N ASP A 128 1.57 4.50 2.76
CA ASP A 128 1.89 3.20 3.34
C ASP A 128 2.59 3.35 4.69
N ALA A 129 1.91 2.93 5.75
CA ALA A 129 2.50 2.96 7.09
C ALA A 129 3.54 1.86 7.33
N VAL A 130 3.51 0.74 6.59
CA VAL A 130 4.45 -0.38 6.80
C VAL A 130 5.89 0.08 6.59
N ALA A 131 6.14 0.86 5.54
CA ALA A 131 7.44 1.44 5.28
C ALA A 131 7.85 2.42 6.38
N ALA A 132 6.96 3.34 6.77
CA ALA A 132 7.22 4.31 7.83
C ALA A 132 7.46 3.63 9.19
N LEU A 133 6.65 2.66 9.57
CA LEU A 133 6.78 1.91 10.82
C LEU A 133 8.06 1.07 10.85
N SER A 134 8.47 0.46 9.74
CA SER A 134 9.70 -0.32 9.66
C SER A 134 10.95 0.55 9.89
N VAL A 135 10.92 1.79 9.44
CA VAL A 135 11.99 2.77 9.69
C VAL A 135 11.94 3.28 11.14
N THR A 136 10.76 3.57 11.66
CA THR A 136 10.61 4.09 13.03
C THR A 136 11.02 3.07 14.10
N GLN A 137 10.89 1.76 13.84
CA GLN A 137 11.37 0.71 14.73
C GLN A 137 12.89 0.72 14.92
N SER A 138 13.65 1.18 13.92
CA SER A 138 15.10 1.33 14.00
C SER A 138 15.53 2.64 14.70
N LEU A 139 14.61 3.59 14.81
CA LEU A 139 14.81 4.91 15.41
C LEU A 139 14.08 4.91 16.78
N ARG A 140 14.66 5.58 17.78
CA ARG A 140 14.01 5.76 19.08
C ARG A 140 12.91 6.83 19.01
N VAL A 141 11.87 6.53 18.22
CA VAL A 141 10.76 7.47 18.01
C VAL A 141 9.79 7.42 19.20
N PRO A 142 9.26 8.55 19.69
CA PRO A 142 8.26 8.57 20.75
C PRO A 142 7.04 7.71 20.40
N ARG A 143 6.56 6.91 21.37
CA ARG A 143 5.41 6.00 21.20
C ARG A 143 4.17 6.68 20.62
N ARG A 144 3.96 7.95 20.94
CA ARG A 144 2.83 8.74 20.40
C ARG A 144 2.84 8.82 18.87
N ILE A 145 4.02 8.95 18.26
CA ILE A 145 4.15 9.02 16.79
C ILE A 145 3.79 7.66 16.18
N ILE A 146 4.24 6.56 16.79
CA ILE A 146 3.91 5.21 16.35
C ILE A 146 2.40 4.98 16.39
N VAL A 147 1.74 5.34 17.48
CA VAL A 147 0.27 5.24 17.64
C VAL A 147 -0.47 6.06 16.59
N ILE A 148 0.03 7.27 16.27
CA ILE A 148 -0.59 8.12 15.25
C ILE A 148 -0.43 7.49 13.86
N LEU A 149 0.75 6.97 13.52
CA LEU A 149 1.01 6.32 12.23
C LEU A 149 0.18 5.04 12.05
N GLU A 150 0.11 4.20 13.10
CA GLU A 150 -0.72 2.98 13.08
C GLU A 150 -2.21 3.31 12.95
N GLY A 151 -2.67 4.29 13.71
CA GLY A 151 -4.07 4.72 13.67
C GLY A 151 -4.44 5.43 12.37
N GLU A 152 -3.54 6.21 11.82
CA GLU A 152 -3.71 6.89 10.53
C GLU A 152 -3.83 5.85 9.41
N SER A 153 -2.94 4.88 9.34
CA SER A 153 -2.98 3.82 8.34
C SER A 153 -4.29 3.01 8.36
N LEU A 154 -4.82 2.74 9.54
CA LEU A 154 -6.08 2.01 9.67
C LEU A 154 -7.28 2.78 9.09
N VAL A 155 -7.28 4.11 9.18
CA VAL A 155 -8.39 4.97 8.76
C VAL A 155 -8.21 5.46 7.33
N ASN A 156 -6.97 5.72 6.89
CA ASN A 156 -6.70 6.25 5.55
C ASN A 156 -7.09 5.26 4.43
N ASP A 157 -6.88 3.96 4.65
CA ASP A 157 -7.30 2.91 3.72
C ASP A 157 -8.81 2.92 3.51
N ALA A 158 -9.58 3.07 4.58
CA ALA A 158 -11.04 3.20 4.50
C ALA A 158 -11.44 4.49 3.76
N THR A 159 -10.77 5.61 4.05
CA THR A 159 -11.02 6.89 3.38
C THR A 159 -10.74 6.81 1.88
N ALA A 160 -9.60 6.24 1.51
CA ALA A 160 -9.21 6.05 0.11
C ALA A 160 -10.16 5.09 -0.63
N PHE A 161 -10.54 3.98 0.01
CA PHE A 161 -11.46 3.01 -0.59
C PHE A 161 -12.85 3.61 -0.85
N ILE A 162 -13.39 4.36 0.10
CA ILE A 162 -14.67 5.06 -0.06
C ILE A 162 -14.57 6.09 -1.20
N SER A 163 -13.50 6.91 -1.19
CA SER A 163 -13.24 7.92 -2.21
C SER A 163 -13.09 7.30 -3.60
N PHE A 164 -12.38 6.18 -3.71
CA PHE A 164 -12.25 5.41 -4.94
C PHE A 164 -13.62 4.95 -5.47
N ARG A 165 -14.48 4.39 -4.62
CA ARG A 165 -15.82 3.96 -5.03
C ARG A 165 -16.68 5.11 -5.53
N PHE A 166 -16.62 6.28 -4.88
CA PHE A 166 -17.31 7.48 -5.34
C PHE A 166 -16.76 7.99 -6.68
N ALA A 167 -15.44 8.00 -6.86
CA ALA A 167 -14.80 8.41 -8.09
C ALA A 167 -15.17 7.46 -9.26
N VAL A 168 -15.17 6.14 -9.03
CA VAL A 168 -15.61 5.15 -10.02
C VAL A 168 -17.10 5.35 -10.36
N ALA A 169 -17.96 5.56 -9.38
CA ALA A 169 -19.38 5.85 -9.62
C ALA A 169 -19.57 7.13 -10.46
N ALA A 170 -18.76 8.17 -10.19
CA ALA A 170 -18.78 9.40 -10.99
C ALA A 170 -18.37 9.16 -12.45
N VAL A 171 -17.38 8.29 -12.71
CA VAL A 171 -17.01 7.88 -14.08
C VAL A 171 -18.15 7.14 -14.75
N MET A 172 -18.78 6.19 -14.06
CA MET A 172 -19.86 5.36 -14.61
C MET A 172 -21.13 6.16 -14.91
N THR A 173 -21.44 7.18 -14.11
CA THR A 173 -22.61 8.04 -14.28
C THR A 173 -22.38 9.23 -15.22
N GLY A 174 -21.11 9.46 -15.62
CA GLY A 174 -20.74 10.62 -16.43
C GLY A 174 -20.79 11.95 -15.66
N ALA A 175 -20.84 11.92 -14.34
CA ALA A 175 -20.68 13.09 -13.50
C ALA A 175 -19.24 13.61 -13.62
N PHE A 176 -19.05 14.92 -13.68
CA PHE A 176 -17.72 15.55 -13.90
C PHE A 176 -17.09 15.29 -15.29
N ARG A 177 -17.91 15.44 -16.33
CA ARG A 177 -17.40 15.54 -17.71
C ARG A 177 -16.76 16.89 -17.97
#